data_7f1f61a7bfcb1c7c0d4f858dc9495f38
#
_entry.id   7f1f61a7bfcb1c7c0d4f858dc9495f38
#
_cell.length_a   1.000
_cell.length_b   1.000
_cell.length_c   1.000
_cell.angle_alpha   90.00
_cell.angle_beta   90.00
_cell.angle_gamma   90.00
#
_symmetry.space_group_name_H-M   'P 1'
#
loop_
_entity.id
_entity.type
_entity.pdbx_description
1 polymer ?
#
loop_
_entity_poly.entity_id
_entity_poly.type
_entity_poly.pdbx_seq_one_letter_code
_entity_poly.pdbx_strand_id
1 'polypeptide(L)'
;MKKIFLILLTFSFFSIASGESRFGELTELKDKKMRGKDGQWVRPHPGPFIWNHIEREKGNFTWEEVDKYVIYAQEHNQTILATVWPHANWEQKSCKRKKARSPFGKKFTNYLSKPCSMDDYKTFLLKLVDRYDGDGSNDMPGLTKPIKYWDIMNEPEFKMFFKGTEDEFIEIFNFSSKLIREKQKD
;
A
#
# COMPACT_ATOMS: atom_id res chain seq x y z
N MET A 1 2.98 -21.38 -67.16
CA MET A 1 3.50 -20.47 -66.11
C MET A 1 2.40 -20.18 -65.09
N LYS A 2 2.44 -20.84 -63.92
CA LYS A 2 1.44 -20.65 -62.86
C LYS A 2 1.90 -19.49 -61.96
N LYS A 3 1.10 -18.42 -61.91
CA LYS A 3 1.34 -17.29 -61.02
C LYS A 3 0.85 -17.68 -59.59
N ILE A 4 1.78 -17.76 -58.65
CA ILE A 4 1.46 -17.96 -57.22
C ILE A 4 1.19 -16.58 -56.66
N PHE A 5 -0.05 -16.31 -56.23
CA PHE A 5 -0.42 -15.13 -55.45
C PHE A 5 -0.10 -15.36 -54.01
N LEU A 6 0.92 -14.67 -53.48
CA LEU A 6 1.27 -14.67 -52.08
C LEU A 6 0.37 -13.64 -51.37
N ILE A 7 -0.63 -14.13 -50.60
CA ILE A 7 -1.45 -13.25 -49.79
C ILE A 7 -0.68 -13.03 -48.47
N LEU A 8 -0.13 -11.81 -48.32
CA LEU A 8 0.42 -11.35 -47.03
C LEU A 8 -0.76 -11.00 -46.10
N LEU A 9 -1.04 -11.88 -45.14
CA LEU A 9 -1.92 -11.55 -44.03
C LEU A 9 -1.15 -10.63 -43.06
N THR A 10 -1.41 -9.32 -43.14
CA THR A 10 -0.95 -8.39 -42.11
C THR A 10 -1.84 -8.55 -40.86
N PHE A 11 -1.33 -9.20 -39.83
CA PHE A 11 -1.93 -9.18 -38.50
C PHE A 11 -1.71 -7.78 -37.93
N SER A 12 -2.71 -6.92 -38.01
CA SER A 12 -2.75 -5.70 -37.23
C SER A 12 -2.99 -6.05 -35.76
N PHE A 13 -1.94 -6.01 -34.96
CA PHE A 13 -2.10 -6.03 -33.50
C PHE A 13 -2.78 -4.71 -33.10
N PHE A 14 -4.07 -4.74 -32.90
CA PHE A 14 -4.75 -3.70 -32.15
C PHE A 14 -4.27 -3.80 -30.70
N SER A 15 -3.29 -2.98 -30.34
CA SER A 15 -2.99 -2.71 -28.93
C SER A 15 -4.19 -1.95 -28.39
N ILE A 16 -5.08 -2.63 -27.69
CA ILE A 16 -6.11 -1.97 -26.90
C ILE A 16 -5.32 -1.31 -25.76
N ALA A 17 -5.08 -0.02 -25.88
CA ALA A 17 -4.64 0.79 -24.74
C ALA A 17 -5.75 0.68 -23.70
N SER A 18 -5.56 -0.17 -22.70
CA SER A 18 -6.41 -0.22 -21.53
C SER A 18 -6.17 1.09 -20.76
N GLY A 19 -6.99 2.10 -21.06
CA GLY A 19 -6.99 3.32 -20.27
C GLY A 19 -7.22 2.95 -18.81
N GLU A 20 -6.43 3.51 -17.90
CA GLU A 20 -6.66 3.31 -16.47
C GLU A 20 -8.10 3.66 -16.14
N SER A 21 -8.78 2.76 -15.42
CA SER A 21 -10.14 3.01 -14.95
C SER A 21 -10.16 4.26 -14.07
N ARG A 22 -11.17 5.11 -14.24
CA ARG A 22 -11.41 6.24 -13.32
C ARG A 22 -12.17 5.82 -12.06
N PHE A 23 -12.55 4.55 -11.98
CA PHE A 23 -13.33 4.00 -10.89
C PHE A 23 -12.48 3.03 -10.07
N GLY A 24 -12.73 3.04 -8.76
CA GLY A 24 -12.09 2.14 -7.82
C GLY A 24 -13.07 1.60 -6.78
N GLU A 25 -12.66 0.58 -6.08
CA GLU A 25 -13.42 -0.05 -5.02
C GLU A 25 -12.66 -0.02 -3.70
N LEU A 26 -13.40 0.25 -2.63
CA LEU A 26 -12.90 0.03 -1.27
C LEU A 26 -12.96 -1.48 -1.01
N THR A 27 -11.79 -2.09 -0.78
CA THR A 27 -11.70 -3.53 -0.53
C THR A 27 -11.54 -3.82 0.95
N GLU A 28 -12.38 -4.69 1.50
CA GLU A 28 -12.26 -5.12 2.90
C GLU A 28 -11.48 -6.43 2.99
N LEU A 29 -10.53 -6.49 3.93
CA LEU A 29 -9.75 -7.72 4.22
C LEU A 29 -10.54 -8.80 4.98
N LYS A 30 -11.80 -8.54 5.35
CA LYS A 30 -12.61 -9.48 6.17
C LYS A 30 -12.97 -10.77 5.48
N ASP A 31 -13.15 -10.71 4.19
CA ASP A 31 -13.36 -11.91 3.38
C ASP A 31 -12.04 -12.23 2.67
N LYS A 32 -11.56 -13.47 2.78
CA LYS A 32 -10.38 -13.99 2.06
C LYS A 32 -10.49 -13.86 0.53
N LYS A 33 -11.50 -13.19 0.04
CA LYS A 33 -11.71 -12.81 -1.35
C LYS A 33 -11.42 -11.33 -1.46
N MET A 34 -10.26 -11.01 -1.96
CA MET A 34 -9.98 -9.68 -2.46
C MET A 34 -11.02 -9.42 -3.56
N ARG A 35 -11.73 -8.34 -3.40
CA ARG A 35 -12.75 -7.92 -4.36
C ARG A 35 -12.23 -6.69 -5.08
N GLY A 36 -12.69 -6.49 -6.25
CA GLY A 36 -12.35 -5.45 -7.17
C GLY A 36 -12.37 -6.06 -8.56
N LYS A 37 -12.89 -5.34 -9.53
CA LYS A 37 -12.89 -5.79 -10.93
C LYS A 37 -11.50 -5.62 -11.52
N ASP A 38 -11.18 -6.44 -12.50
CA ASP A 38 -9.94 -6.34 -13.24
C ASP A 38 -9.76 -4.94 -13.86
N GLY A 39 -8.55 -4.44 -13.81
CA GLY A 39 -8.20 -3.15 -14.38
C GLY A 39 -8.70 -1.92 -13.60
N GLN A 40 -9.29 -2.08 -12.41
CA GLN A 40 -9.77 -0.98 -11.58
C GLN A 40 -8.76 -0.60 -10.49
N TRP A 41 -9.00 0.58 -9.91
CA TRP A 41 -8.33 0.97 -8.67
C TRP A 41 -8.90 0.20 -7.49
N VAL A 42 -8.02 -0.18 -6.57
CA VAL A 42 -8.39 -0.83 -5.31
C VAL A 42 -7.73 -0.10 -4.15
N ARG A 43 -8.51 0.21 -3.13
CA ARG A 43 -8.03 0.76 -1.86
C ARG A 43 -8.37 -0.20 -0.74
N PRO A 44 -7.40 -0.96 -0.23
CA PRO A 44 -7.64 -1.82 0.92
C PRO A 44 -7.83 -0.98 2.18
N HIS A 45 -8.93 -1.21 2.91
CA HIS A 45 -9.23 -0.48 4.14
C HIS A 45 -9.67 -1.42 5.26
N PRO A 46 -9.00 -1.43 6.44
CA PRO A 46 -7.81 -0.67 6.78
C PRO A 46 -6.55 -1.09 6.00
N GLY A 47 -6.60 -2.26 5.33
CA GLY A 47 -5.58 -2.76 4.44
C GLY A 47 -4.43 -3.49 5.11
N PRO A 48 -3.53 -4.05 4.31
CA PRO A 48 -2.36 -4.74 4.81
C PRO A 48 -1.18 -3.80 5.12
N PHE A 49 -1.23 -2.52 4.69
CA PHE A 49 -0.11 -1.56 4.83
C PHE A 49 -0.07 -0.91 6.21
N ILE A 50 -0.29 -1.69 7.24
CA ILE A 50 -0.31 -1.26 8.63
C ILE A 50 1.03 -1.58 9.28
N TRP A 51 1.71 -0.59 9.83
CA TRP A 51 3.00 -0.80 10.49
C TRP A 51 2.94 -1.94 11.51
N ASN A 52 1.92 -1.96 12.36
CA ASN A 52 1.74 -3.01 13.37
C ASN A 52 1.59 -4.43 12.80
N HIS A 53 1.16 -4.57 11.56
CA HIS A 53 1.02 -5.89 10.91
C HIS A 53 2.34 -6.36 10.31
N ILE A 54 3.05 -5.42 9.71
CA ILE A 54 4.30 -5.69 9.01
C ILE A 54 5.46 -5.85 9.99
N GLU A 55 5.49 -5.03 11.05
CA GLU A 55 6.54 -5.05 12.07
C GLU A 55 5.90 -5.12 13.46
N ARG A 56 5.61 -6.33 13.92
CA ARG A 56 4.98 -6.58 15.23
C ARG A 56 5.94 -6.37 16.38
N GLU A 57 7.21 -6.55 16.13
CA GLU A 57 8.34 -6.35 17.04
C GLU A 57 9.44 -5.62 16.28
N LYS A 58 10.18 -4.75 16.95
CA LYS A 58 11.21 -3.92 16.31
C LYS A 58 12.21 -4.75 15.50
N GLY A 59 12.34 -4.43 14.22
CA GLY A 59 13.27 -5.08 13.29
C GLY A 59 12.77 -6.41 12.71
N ASN A 60 11.65 -6.94 13.18
CA ASN A 60 11.08 -8.19 12.68
C ASN A 60 9.95 -7.92 11.68
N PHE A 61 10.28 -7.90 10.39
CA PHE A 61 9.36 -7.59 9.29
C PHE A 61 8.73 -8.86 8.71
N THR A 62 7.40 -8.86 8.57
CA THR A 62 6.59 -9.92 7.96
C THR A 62 5.80 -9.36 6.80
N TRP A 63 6.05 -9.84 5.58
CA TRP A 63 5.48 -9.30 4.36
C TRP A 63 4.35 -10.16 3.75
N GLU A 64 4.16 -11.36 4.28
CA GLU A 64 3.29 -12.38 3.65
C GLU A 64 1.88 -11.88 3.33
N GLU A 65 1.24 -11.13 4.23
CA GLU A 65 -0.12 -10.61 3.99
C GLU A 65 -0.13 -9.51 2.92
N VAL A 66 0.90 -8.65 2.93
CA VAL A 66 1.02 -7.57 1.94
C VAL A 66 1.36 -8.13 0.57
N ASP A 67 2.34 -9.05 0.51
CA ASP A 67 2.76 -9.71 -0.74
C ASP A 67 1.57 -10.41 -1.41
N LYS A 68 0.80 -11.19 -0.67
CA LYS A 68 -0.42 -11.84 -1.19
C LYS A 68 -1.40 -10.84 -1.78
N TYR A 69 -1.55 -9.68 -1.15
CA TYR A 69 -2.41 -8.63 -1.65
C TYR A 69 -1.89 -8.06 -2.96
N VAL A 70 -0.60 -7.73 -3.02
CA VAL A 70 0.04 -7.15 -4.21
C VAL A 70 0.05 -8.14 -5.37
N ILE A 71 0.36 -9.43 -5.12
CA ILE A 71 0.31 -10.49 -6.13
C ILE A 71 -1.10 -10.58 -6.74
N TYR A 72 -2.13 -10.65 -5.90
CA TYR A 72 -3.51 -10.69 -6.39
C TYR A 72 -3.85 -9.46 -7.25
N ALA A 73 -3.51 -8.27 -6.78
CA ALA A 73 -3.83 -7.04 -7.49
C ALA A 73 -3.14 -6.97 -8.86
N GLN A 74 -1.88 -7.37 -8.97
CA GLN A 74 -1.18 -7.39 -10.26
C GLN A 74 -1.72 -8.46 -11.22
N GLU A 75 -2.09 -9.65 -10.72
CA GLU A 75 -2.73 -10.71 -11.52
C GLU A 75 -4.08 -10.28 -12.12
N HIS A 76 -4.79 -9.37 -11.43
CA HIS A 76 -6.06 -8.81 -11.89
C HIS A 76 -5.91 -7.42 -12.53
N ASN A 77 -4.69 -7.02 -12.86
CA ASN A 77 -4.36 -5.70 -13.43
C ASN A 77 -4.92 -4.52 -12.64
N GLN A 78 -5.08 -4.66 -11.32
CA GLN A 78 -5.59 -3.60 -10.45
C GLN A 78 -4.50 -2.59 -10.11
N THR A 79 -4.89 -1.34 -9.88
CA THR A 79 -4.01 -0.28 -9.38
C THR A 79 -4.27 -0.05 -7.90
N ILE A 80 -3.24 -0.18 -7.08
CA ILE A 80 -3.37 -0.06 -5.63
C ILE A 80 -3.20 1.40 -5.20
N LEU A 81 -4.17 1.93 -4.43
CA LEU A 81 -3.98 3.07 -3.55
C LEU A 81 -3.68 2.54 -2.14
N ALA A 82 -2.42 2.55 -1.76
CA ALA A 82 -1.95 1.95 -0.51
C ALA A 82 -2.13 2.91 0.66
N THR A 83 -3.06 2.61 1.58
CA THR A 83 -3.25 3.39 2.80
C THR A 83 -2.27 2.94 3.88
N VAL A 84 -1.26 3.75 4.14
CA VAL A 84 -0.24 3.51 5.17
C VAL A 84 -0.73 3.97 6.53
N TRP A 85 -0.67 3.09 7.53
CA TRP A 85 -1.00 3.41 8.92
C TRP A 85 0.26 3.45 9.78
N PRO A 86 0.65 4.64 10.29
CA PRO A 86 1.90 4.84 11.03
C PRO A 86 1.80 4.42 12.50
N HIS A 87 1.14 3.29 12.77
CA HIS A 87 0.85 2.84 14.12
C HIS A 87 1.41 1.44 14.36
N ALA A 88 2.35 1.31 15.32
CA ALA A 88 2.83 0.04 15.82
C ALA A 88 2.65 -0.05 17.34
N ASN A 89 2.13 -1.19 17.81
CA ASN A 89 1.84 -1.38 19.23
C ASN A 89 3.11 -1.36 20.10
N TRP A 90 4.18 -1.98 19.62
CA TRP A 90 5.45 -2.04 20.33
C TRP A 90 6.08 -0.66 20.50
N GLU A 91 6.02 0.13 19.44
CA GLU A 91 6.61 1.46 19.36
C GLU A 91 5.86 2.44 20.29
N GLN A 92 4.54 2.54 20.14
CA GLN A 92 3.72 3.46 20.94
C GLN A 92 3.63 3.07 22.42
N LYS A 93 3.79 1.78 22.74
CA LYS A 93 3.92 1.30 24.10
C LYS A 93 5.23 1.77 24.75
N SER A 94 6.31 1.89 23.98
CA SER A 94 7.63 2.28 24.49
C SER A 94 7.63 3.69 25.11
N CYS A 95 6.88 4.62 24.57
CA CYS A 95 6.72 5.98 25.11
C CYS A 95 5.41 6.18 25.90
N LYS A 96 4.79 5.09 26.33
CA LYS A 96 3.60 5.10 27.20
C LYS A 96 2.39 5.83 26.61
N ARG A 97 2.21 5.79 25.28
CA ARG A 97 1.00 6.32 24.65
C ARG A 97 -0.25 5.64 25.22
N LYS A 98 -1.36 6.36 25.27
CA LYS A 98 -2.64 5.81 25.76
C LYS A 98 -3.22 4.84 24.75
N LYS A 99 -3.68 3.69 25.22
CA LYS A 99 -4.42 2.75 24.38
C LYS A 99 -5.70 3.39 23.86
N ALA A 100 -6.03 3.06 22.63
CA ALA A 100 -7.25 3.47 21.99
C ALA A 100 -8.04 2.24 21.51
N ARG A 101 -9.36 2.37 21.45
CA ARG A 101 -10.21 1.34 20.84
C ARG A 101 -10.29 1.60 19.35
N SER A 102 -9.67 0.71 18.57
CA SER A 102 -9.78 0.78 17.11
C SER A 102 -11.16 0.31 16.65
N PRO A 103 -11.75 0.96 15.63
CA PRO A 103 -12.99 0.50 15.00
C PRO A 103 -12.81 -0.85 14.28
N PHE A 104 -11.58 -1.19 13.91
CA PHE A 104 -11.24 -2.45 13.22
C PHE A 104 -10.91 -3.61 14.17
N GLY A 105 -11.13 -3.41 15.48
CA GLY A 105 -10.89 -4.42 16.50
C GLY A 105 -9.40 -4.67 16.79
N LYS A 106 -9.12 -5.78 17.50
CA LYS A 106 -7.77 -6.12 17.97
C LYS A 106 -6.74 -6.40 16.86
N LYS A 107 -7.22 -6.71 15.65
CA LYS A 107 -6.33 -7.03 14.52
C LYS A 107 -5.67 -5.80 13.90
N PHE A 108 -6.14 -4.62 14.17
CA PHE A 108 -5.56 -3.40 13.63
C PHE A 108 -4.39 -2.91 14.50
N THR A 109 -4.69 -2.17 15.54
CA THR A 109 -3.74 -1.65 16.52
C THR A 109 -4.49 -1.23 17.78
N ASN A 110 -3.78 -1.24 18.91
CA ASN A 110 -4.32 -0.73 20.18
C ASN A 110 -3.91 0.72 20.46
N TYR A 111 -3.24 1.37 19.49
CA TYR A 111 -2.74 2.73 19.62
C TYR A 111 -2.97 3.48 18.30
N LEU A 112 -3.32 4.75 18.41
CA LEU A 112 -3.69 5.60 17.27
C LEU A 112 -3.05 6.98 17.38
N SER A 113 -1.91 7.10 18.03
CA SER A 113 -1.19 8.37 18.19
C SER A 113 -0.04 8.50 17.19
N LYS A 114 0.53 9.69 17.09
CA LYS A 114 1.79 9.90 16.36
C LYS A 114 2.86 8.93 16.84
N PRO A 115 3.72 8.40 15.97
CA PRO A 115 4.90 7.63 16.35
C PRO A 115 5.73 8.33 17.43
N CYS A 116 6.26 7.58 18.36
CA CYS A 116 7.17 8.09 19.38
C CYS A 116 8.56 8.36 18.78
N SER A 117 8.99 7.47 17.88
CA SER A 117 10.24 7.55 17.13
C SER A 117 9.94 7.71 15.65
N MET A 118 10.18 8.90 15.12
CA MET A 118 10.08 9.14 13.67
C MET A 118 11.18 8.40 12.91
N ASP A 119 12.31 8.05 13.52
CA ASP A 119 13.37 7.24 12.91
C ASP A 119 12.94 5.78 12.73
N ASP A 120 12.25 5.21 13.72
CA ASP A 120 11.69 3.86 13.59
C ASP A 120 10.59 3.84 12.52
N TYR A 121 9.73 4.85 12.49
CA TYR A 121 8.73 5.01 11.42
C TYR A 121 9.37 5.19 10.06
N LYS A 122 10.44 5.99 9.95
CA LYS A 122 11.24 6.13 8.72
C LYS A 122 11.74 4.78 8.22
N THR A 123 12.32 3.98 9.11
CA THR A 123 12.85 2.66 8.78
C THR A 123 11.76 1.75 8.23
N PHE A 124 10.59 1.72 8.85
CA PHE A 124 9.43 0.98 8.36
C PHE A 124 8.98 1.49 6.98
N LEU A 125 8.76 2.80 6.84
CA LEU A 125 8.23 3.38 5.61
C LEU A 125 9.17 3.18 4.42
N LEU A 126 10.48 3.36 4.61
CA LEU A 126 11.46 3.12 3.55
C LEU A 126 11.48 1.66 3.12
N LYS A 127 11.43 0.69 4.07
CA LYS A 127 11.35 -0.73 3.73
C LYS A 127 10.06 -1.10 3.02
N LEU A 128 8.94 -0.47 3.40
CA LEU A 128 7.66 -0.67 2.74
C LEU A 128 7.68 -0.17 1.30
N VAL A 129 8.18 1.03 1.07
CA VAL A 129 8.26 1.61 -0.28
C VAL A 129 9.25 0.82 -1.14
N ASP A 130 10.47 0.58 -0.64
CA ASP A 130 11.54 -0.18 -1.30
C ASP A 130 11.09 -1.57 -1.79
N ARG A 131 10.19 -2.22 -1.04
CA ARG A 131 9.68 -3.54 -1.40
C ARG A 131 8.70 -3.52 -2.58
N TYR A 132 8.04 -2.40 -2.84
CA TYR A 132 6.97 -2.32 -3.84
C TYR A 132 7.14 -1.19 -4.87
N ASP A 133 8.29 -0.52 -4.92
CA ASP A 133 8.54 0.57 -5.85
C ASP A 133 8.97 0.11 -7.26
N GLY A 134 9.45 -1.13 -7.39
CA GLY A 134 9.79 -1.72 -8.67
C GLY A 134 11.07 -1.20 -9.29
N ASP A 135 12.01 -0.72 -8.47
CA ASP A 135 13.32 -0.23 -8.92
C ASP A 135 14.35 -1.35 -9.17
N GLY A 136 13.98 -2.60 -8.89
CA GLY A 136 14.81 -3.80 -9.05
C GLY A 136 15.70 -4.11 -7.85
N SER A 137 15.60 -3.33 -6.77
CA SER A 137 16.40 -3.50 -5.55
C SER A 137 15.49 -3.80 -4.35
N ASN A 138 15.67 -4.94 -3.70
CA ASN A 138 14.86 -5.40 -2.56
C ASN A 138 13.36 -5.53 -2.83
N ASP A 139 12.96 -5.53 -4.08
CA ASP A 139 11.56 -5.72 -4.49
C ASP A 139 10.96 -7.03 -3.97
N MET A 140 9.65 -7.04 -3.82
CA MET A 140 8.89 -8.27 -3.61
C MET A 140 9.19 -9.27 -4.75
N PRO A 141 9.55 -10.52 -4.46
CA PRO A 141 9.74 -11.53 -5.49
C PRO A 141 8.50 -11.64 -6.41
N GLY A 142 8.71 -11.48 -7.72
CA GLY A 142 7.64 -11.53 -8.71
C GLY A 142 6.82 -10.23 -8.81
N LEU A 143 7.31 -9.10 -8.31
CA LEU A 143 6.68 -7.81 -8.52
C LEU A 143 6.73 -7.42 -10.00
N THR A 144 5.57 -7.19 -10.60
CA THR A 144 5.42 -6.78 -12.02
C THR A 144 4.66 -5.47 -12.17
N LYS A 145 3.92 -5.07 -11.14
CA LYS A 145 3.16 -3.81 -11.11
C LYS A 145 3.46 -3.08 -9.81
N PRO A 146 4.40 -2.10 -9.83
CA PRO A 146 4.76 -1.32 -8.64
C PRO A 146 3.60 -0.54 -8.05
N ILE A 147 3.66 -0.29 -6.74
CA ILE A 147 2.74 0.63 -6.07
C ILE A 147 3.24 2.05 -6.25
N LYS A 148 2.46 2.88 -6.95
CA LYS A 148 2.79 4.30 -7.22
C LYS A 148 1.99 5.29 -6.38
N TYR A 149 0.90 4.84 -5.76
CA TYR A 149 -0.05 5.70 -5.08
C TYR A 149 -0.15 5.34 -3.60
N TRP A 150 0.24 6.29 -2.77
CA TRP A 150 0.32 6.14 -1.32
C TRP A 150 -0.59 7.15 -0.65
N ASP A 151 -1.42 6.67 0.27
CA ASP A 151 -2.32 7.46 1.10
C ASP A 151 -1.85 7.35 2.56
N ILE A 152 -1.67 8.48 3.23
CA ILE A 152 -1.16 8.51 4.60
C ILE A 152 -2.33 8.68 5.56
N MET A 153 -2.71 7.60 6.17
CA MET A 153 -3.88 7.45 7.04
C MET A 153 -5.22 7.69 6.33
N ASN A 154 -6.29 7.29 7.00
CA ASN A 154 -7.66 7.58 6.60
C ASN A 154 -8.26 8.53 7.63
N GLU A 155 -8.93 9.59 7.18
CA GLU A 155 -9.77 10.47 8.00
C GLU A 155 -9.11 10.85 9.35
N PRO A 156 -7.91 11.47 9.37
CA PRO A 156 -7.15 11.74 10.59
C PRO A 156 -7.87 12.71 11.54
N GLU A 157 -8.85 13.45 11.06
CA GLU A 157 -9.73 14.31 11.86
C GLU A 157 -10.62 13.52 12.82
N PHE A 158 -10.94 12.26 12.50
CA PHE A 158 -11.74 11.42 13.37
C PHE A 158 -10.90 10.72 14.43
N LYS A 159 -11.25 10.94 15.69
CA LYS A 159 -10.54 10.35 16.85
C LYS A 159 -10.60 8.81 16.91
N MET A 160 -11.40 8.19 16.06
CA MET A 160 -11.42 6.73 15.89
C MET A 160 -10.24 6.22 15.04
N PHE A 161 -9.62 7.08 14.22
CA PHE A 161 -8.50 6.75 13.37
C PHE A 161 -7.19 7.37 13.87
N PHE A 162 -7.24 8.59 14.41
CA PHE A 162 -6.06 9.27 14.94
C PHE A 162 -6.35 10.00 16.26
N LYS A 163 -5.49 9.82 17.26
CA LYS A 163 -5.61 10.43 18.60
C LYS A 163 -4.64 11.60 18.81
N GLY A 164 -3.91 11.97 17.78
CA GLY A 164 -3.03 13.13 17.80
C GLY A 164 -3.73 14.46 17.55
N THR A 165 -2.93 15.50 17.40
CA THR A 165 -3.34 16.83 16.95
C THR A 165 -3.24 16.97 15.45
N GLU A 166 -3.80 18.03 14.88
CA GLU A 166 -3.63 18.38 13.47
C GLU A 166 -2.16 18.57 13.11
N ASP A 167 -1.40 19.31 13.94
CA ASP A 167 0.04 19.50 13.72
C ASP A 167 0.82 18.19 13.69
N GLU A 168 0.50 17.26 14.60
CA GLU A 168 1.11 15.93 14.60
C GLU A 168 0.79 15.14 13.32
N PHE A 169 -0.42 15.28 12.76
CA PHE A 169 -0.76 14.68 11.48
C PHE A 169 -0.01 15.33 10.33
N ILE A 170 0.04 16.67 10.28
CA ILE A 170 0.77 17.42 9.26
C ILE A 170 2.26 17.02 9.26
N GLU A 171 2.86 16.85 10.44
CA GLU A 171 4.24 16.37 10.57
C GLU A 171 4.42 14.97 9.97
N ILE A 172 3.54 14.01 10.32
CA ILE A 172 3.58 12.65 9.75
C ILE A 172 3.42 12.70 8.23
N PHE A 173 2.44 13.45 7.74
CA PHE A 173 2.13 13.55 6.32
C PHE A 173 3.30 14.13 5.51
N ASN A 174 3.85 15.26 5.95
CA ASN A 174 4.98 15.91 5.28
C ASN A 174 6.23 15.02 5.30
N PHE A 175 6.51 14.40 6.44
CA PHE A 175 7.62 13.47 6.60
C PHE A 175 7.48 12.27 5.64
N SER A 176 6.31 11.64 5.62
CA SER A 176 6.03 10.47 4.77
C SER A 176 6.09 10.83 3.28
N SER A 177 5.43 11.93 2.89
CA SER A 177 5.39 12.38 1.49
C SER A 177 6.78 12.70 0.96
N LYS A 178 7.63 13.33 1.78
CA LYS A 178 9.02 13.60 1.41
C LYS A 178 9.80 12.32 1.18
N LEU A 179 9.74 11.37 2.13
CA LEU A 179 10.48 10.10 2.03
C LEU A 179 10.04 9.27 0.84
N ILE A 180 8.74 9.18 0.59
CA ILE A 180 8.20 8.40 -0.55
C ILE A 180 8.71 8.99 -1.86
N ARG A 181 8.62 10.31 -2.04
CA ARG A 181 9.10 10.98 -3.26
C ARG A 181 10.61 10.90 -3.46
N GLU A 182 11.40 10.89 -2.37
CA GLU A 182 12.85 10.73 -2.44
C GLU A 182 13.25 9.30 -2.83
N LYS A 183 12.49 8.29 -2.36
CA LYS A 183 12.77 6.89 -2.64
C LYS A 183 12.23 6.46 -4.00
N GLN A 184 11.01 6.86 -4.33
CA GLN A 184 10.32 6.51 -5.55
C GLN A 184 10.39 7.69 -6.54
N LYS A 185 11.51 7.76 -7.24
CA LYS A 185 11.70 8.75 -8.33
C LYS A 185 11.07 8.18 -9.60
N ASP A 186 10.19 8.98 -10.23
CA ASP A 186 9.62 8.70 -11.56
C ASP A 186 10.68 8.55 -12.65
#